data_fcc355eaaf90b8f1e1b3f9cb3dee2d3a
#
_entry.id   fcc355eaaf90b8f1e1b3f9cb3dee2d3a
#
_cell.length_a   1.000
_cell.length_b   1.000
_cell.length_c   1.000
_cell.angle_alpha   90.00
_cell.angle_beta   90.00
_cell.angle_gamma   90.00
#
_symmetry.space_group_name_H-M   'P 1'
#
loop_
_entity.id
_entity.type
_entity.pdbx_description
1 polymer ?
#
loop_
_entity_poly.entity_id
_entity_poly.type
_entity_poly.pdbx_seq_one_letter_code
_entity_poly.pdbx_strand_id
1 'polypeptide(L)'
;MQGRGIRDQGRGRMQILVAAGRRRYVLRRASPAGRELRPPCPRRTSPRSGRARCRRGAGGGGTGGCLHGRVVMSGEVGIGIVGYGIMGKAHSYGYTVAPVMRRLRHRPRLRVISGRDKQKVDAAAVAYGVDGSVIDWRDLVRRPEVDIVDICTPPGTHAEIAIAAAAAGKAVICEKPLAVTYPQAASAVDAAGKARVLNAVGFNYRSLPAVSLMKRMIGEGAVGKIRLLRATWLSDEFVDPRIPFDWRFDRSMGGTTIADLGSHLIDMATWMAGPIAEVSGQSETFIRQRSGNAVTVDDASAALVRFESGARGVLEMARVAVRRPCDFTIEVNGDRGTLVFEYAHLNELLYGDAGDRPELYGMRRIRAEQQSHPYAADWWPIGQGVGYGSSFVNYLGDLLDRWPDGPWDPDFAQGAAVQAVCDAIERSAAESRWVDVREIVG
;
A
#
# COMPACT_ATOMS: atom_id res chain seq x y z
N MET A 1 -61.91 -32.47 27.98
CA MET A 1 -62.56 -31.24 28.45
C MET A 1 -61.82 -30.08 27.82
N GLN A 2 -62.49 -29.41 26.91
CA GLN A 2 -62.51 -27.98 26.58
C GLN A 2 -61.17 -27.28 26.56
N GLY A 3 -60.61 -26.77 25.47
CA GLY A 3 -61.18 -26.07 24.33
C GLY A 3 -61.10 -24.56 24.50
N ARG A 4 -60.22 -23.89 23.68
CA ARG A 4 -60.30 -22.52 23.14
C ARG A 4 -58.92 -22.24 22.54
N GLY A 5 -58.67 -22.14 21.29
CA GLY A 5 -59.24 -21.45 20.14
C GLY A 5 -58.84 -19.99 20.15
N ILE A 6 -57.65 -19.59 19.57
CA ILE A 6 -57.43 -18.22 19.14
C ILE A 6 -56.98 -18.25 17.68
N ARG A 7 -57.69 -17.44 16.91
CA ARG A 7 -57.73 -17.35 15.44
C ARG A 7 -56.47 -16.75 14.84
N ASP A 8 -56.10 -17.34 13.73
CA ASP A 8 -55.25 -16.82 12.66
C ASP A 8 -55.88 -15.59 12.04
N GLN A 9 -55.12 -14.49 11.89
CA GLN A 9 -55.44 -13.39 10.98
C GLN A 9 -54.15 -12.77 10.40
N GLY A 10 -54.02 -12.91 9.09
CA GLY A 10 -53.57 -11.84 8.24
C GLY A 10 -52.15 -11.92 7.68
N ARG A 11 -51.86 -12.83 6.76
CA ARG A 11 -50.77 -12.68 5.82
C ARG A 11 -51.13 -11.68 4.73
N GLY A 12 -50.67 -10.46 4.82
CA GLY A 12 -50.65 -9.49 3.72
C GLY A 12 -49.44 -9.74 2.82
N ARG A 13 -49.68 -10.36 1.67
CA ARG A 13 -48.71 -10.38 0.54
C ARG A 13 -48.68 -8.99 -0.09
N MET A 14 -47.54 -8.33 -0.03
CA MET A 14 -47.28 -7.11 -0.80
C MET A 14 -46.80 -7.52 -2.20
N GLN A 15 -47.66 -7.39 -3.19
CA GLN A 15 -47.29 -7.46 -4.61
C GLN A 15 -46.68 -6.14 -5.01
N ILE A 16 -45.46 -6.15 -5.48
CA ILE A 16 -44.84 -4.99 -6.12
C ILE A 16 -45.20 -5.01 -7.59
N LEU A 17 -46.12 -4.12 -8.00
CA LEU A 17 -46.38 -3.82 -9.41
C LEU A 17 -45.30 -2.88 -9.93
N VAL A 18 -44.48 -3.36 -10.88
CA VAL A 18 -43.58 -2.53 -11.66
C VAL A 18 -44.37 -1.87 -12.78
N ALA A 19 -44.67 -0.58 -12.67
CA ALA A 19 -45.19 0.23 -13.73
C ALA A 19 -44.07 0.98 -14.46
N ALA A 20 -43.86 0.63 -15.71
CA ALA A 20 -42.99 1.38 -16.63
C ALA A 20 -43.63 2.73 -16.95
N GLY A 21 -42.97 3.84 -16.61
CA GLY A 21 -43.42 5.19 -16.91
C GLY A 21 -42.26 6.13 -17.23
N ARG A 22 -42.08 6.45 -18.50
CA ARG A 22 -41.15 7.47 -19.01
C ARG A 22 -41.49 8.84 -18.41
N ARG A 23 -40.64 9.49 -17.67
CA ARG A 23 -40.73 10.91 -17.31
C ARG A 23 -39.89 11.73 -18.28
N ARG A 24 -40.57 12.54 -19.11
CA ARG A 24 -40.00 13.67 -19.87
C ARG A 24 -39.79 14.83 -18.91
N TYR A 25 -38.57 15.32 -18.82
CA TYR A 25 -38.25 16.59 -18.14
C TYR A 25 -38.52 17.74 -19.11
N VAL A 26 -39.47 18.60 -18.77
CA VAL A 26 -39.71 19.89 -19.43
C VAL A 26 -38.95 20.96 -18.70
N LEU A 27 -37.90 21.50 -19.35
CA LEU A 27 -37.21 22.70 -18.88
C LEU A 27 -38.09 23.93 -19.08
N ARG A 28 -38.60 24.50 -18.00
CA ARG A 28 -39.19 25.84 -18.03
C ARG A 28 -38.07 26.90 -17.87
N ARG A 29 -37.96 27.72 -18.90
CA ARG A 29 -37.19 28.98 -18.82
C ARG A 29 -37.97 29.96 -17.94
N ALA A 30 -37.29 30.55 -16.93
CA ALA A 30 -37.75 31.76 -16.27
C ALA A 30 -36.93 32.95 -16.82
N SER A 31 -37.63 33.95 -17.29
CA SER A 31 -37.09 35.24 -17.79
C SER A 31 -37.13 36.30 -16.69
N PRO A 32 -36.44 37.41 -16.85
CA PRO A 32 -35.82 38.15 -15.75
C PRO A 32 -36.58 39.44 -15.36
N ALA A 33 -36.46 39.86 -14.11
CA ALA A 33 -36.75 41.25 -13.75
C ALA A 33 -36.02 41.65 -12.45
N GLY A 34 -35.40 42.86 -12.51
CA GLY A 34 -35.14 43.74 -11.38
C GLY A 34 -33.67 43.89 -10.96
N ARG A 35 -32.94 44.76 -11.56
CA ARG A 35 -32.32 46.07 -11.17
C ARG A 35 -31.81 46.18 -9.73
N GLU A 36 -30.55 46.48 -9.68
CA GLU A 36 -29.70 47.60 -9.20
C GLU A 36 -29.13 47.36 -7.81
N LEU A 37 -27.82 47.46 -7.58
CA LEU A 37 -26.93 48.62 -7.51
C LEU A 37 -25.47 48.20 -7.36
N ARG A 38 -24.56 48.77 -8.13
CA ARG A 38 -23.11 48.72 -7.94
C ARG A 38 -22.66 49.95 -7.14
N PRO A 39 -21.67 49.85 -6.25
CA PRO A 39 -20.85 50.99 -5.85
C PRO A 39 -19.55 51.03 -6.67
N PRO A 40 -18.95 52.23 -6.86
CA PRO A 40 -17.91 52.46 -7.86
C PRO A 40 -16.49 52.21 -7.34
N CYS A 41 -15.65 51.73 -8.25
CA CYS A 41 -14.21 51.59 -8.07
C CYS A 41 -13.50 52.97 -8.21
N PRO A 42 -12.54 53.32 -7.35
CA PRO A 42 -11.77 54.58 -7.51
C PRO A 42 -10.62 54.37 -8.52
N ARG A 43 -10.58 55.28 -9.50
CA ARG A 43 -9.46 55.48 -10.43
C ARG A 43 -8.22 55.95 -9.67
N ARG A 44 -7.07 55.36 -9.91
CA ARG A 44 -5.77 55.96 -9.63
C ARG A 44 -5.08 56.35 -10.93
N THR A 45 -4.70 57.61 -10.94
CA THR A 45 -3.98 58.35 -11.97
C THR A 45 -2.53 57.87 -12.09
N SER A 46 -2.08 57.82 -13.34
CA SER A 46 -0.66 57.70 -13.73
C SER A 46 0.06 59.06 -13.65
N PRO A 47 1.37 59.07 -13.44
CA PRO A 47 2.20 60.14 -14.05
C PRO A 47 3.17 59.56 -15.10
N ARG A 48 3.38 60.43 -16.08
CA ARG A 48 4.21 60.29 -17.26
C ARG A 48 5.71 60.39 -16.97
N SER A 49 6.46 59.79 -17.90
CA SER A 49 7.72 60.23 -18.52
C SER A 49 9.05 59.93 -17.83
N GLY A 50 9.87 59.25 -18.59
CA GLY A 50 11.30 59.02 -18.38
C GLY A 50 11.90 58.21 -19.53
N ARG A 51 12.15 58.90 -20.69
CA ARG A 51 12.94 58.29 -21.78
C ARG A 51 14.40 58.16 -21.33
N ALA A 52 14.91 56.94 -21.18
CA ALA A 52 16.33 56.71 -21.16
C ALA A 52 16.70 55.95 -22.45
N ARG A 53 17.59 56.58 -23.25
CA ARG A 53 18.21 55.98 -24.45
C ARG A 53 19.16 54.88 -24.02
N CYS A 54 18.94 53.66 -24.47
CA CYS A 54 19.92 52.61 -24.36
C CYS A 54 20.73 52.51 -25.65
N ARG A 55 22.05 52.68 -25.51
CA ARG A 55 23.03 52.52 -26.58
C ARG A 55 23.11 51.05 -26.98
N ARG A 56 23.15 50.79 -28.29
CA ARG A 56 23.44 49.49 -28.89
C ARG A 56 24.89 49.11 -28.59
N GLY A 57 25.09 47.98 -27.90
CA GLY A 57 26.30 47.19 -27.88
C GLY A 57 26.03 45.89 -28.60
N ALA A 58 26.75 45.66 -29.70
CA ALA A 58 26.74 44.40 -30.46
C ALA A 58 27.59 43.36 -29.71
N GLY A 59 27.12 42.12 -29.64
CA GLY A 59 27.98 41.00 -29.26
C GLY A 59 27.24 39.83 -28.63
N GLY A 60 27.11 38.72 -29.32
CA GLY A 60 27.01 37.40 -28.72
C GLY A 60 25.60 36.82 -28.62
N GLY A 61 25.24 36.03 -29.60
CA GLY A 61 24.04 35.17 -29.53
C GLY A 61 24.13 34.13 -28.40
N GLY A 62 23.07 34.07 -27.65
CA GLY A 62 22.81 33.04 -26.67
C GLY A 62 21.32 32.92 -26.53
N THR A 63 20.68 32.15 -27.39
CA THR A 63 19.31 31.73 -27.20
C THR A 63 19.23 30.87 -25.93
N GLY A 64 18.78 31.48 -24.84
CA GLY A 64 18.39 30.75 -23.63
C GLY A 64 17.15 29.92 -23.92
N GLY A 65 17.34 28.80 -24.62
CA GLY A 65 16.35 27.74 -24.68
C GLY A 65 16.29 27.08 -23.30
N CYS A 66 15.11 27.07 -22.67
CA CYS A 66 14.77 26.11 -21.62
C CYS A 66 15.03 24.73 -22.23
N LEU A 67 16.21 24.20 -21.95
CA LEU A 67 16.51 22.78 -22.17
C LEU A 67 15.62 21.99 -21.19
N HIS A 68 14.43 21.61 -21.63
CA HIS A 68 13.77 20.42 -21.13
C HIS A 68 14.74 19.26 -21.45
N GLY A 69 15.61 18.92 -20.49
CA GLY A 69 16.49 17.78 -20.61
C GLY A 69 15.63 16.56 -20.97
N ARG A 70 15.73 16.09 -22.21
CA ARG A 70 15.27 14.75 -22.56
C ARG A 70 16.05 13.81 -21.65
N VAL A 71 15.38 13.24 -20.63
CA VAL A 71 15.88 12.05 -19.98
C VAL A 71 15.87 10.98 -21.06
N VAL A 72 17.02 10.71 -21.65
CA VAL A 72 17.22 9.57 -22.55
C VAL A 72 17.11 8.36 -21.66
N MET A 73 16.09 7.51 -21.88
CA MET A 73 15.96 6.23 -21.20
C MET A 73 17.22 5.42 -21.51
N SER A 74 17.98 5.05 -20.49
CA SER A 74 19.33 4.48 -20.61
C SER A 74 19.36 2.99 -20.94
N GLY A 75 18.21 2.32 -21.07
CA GLY A 75 18.13 0.90 -21.40
C GLY A 75 16.83 0.23 -20.93
N GLU A 76 16.68 -1.03 -21.29
CA GLU A 76 15.65 -1.91 -20.73
C GLU A 76 16.19 -2.64 -19.49
N VAL A 77 15.30 -2.96 -18.53
CA VAL A 77 15.56 -3.85 -17.41
C VAL A 77 14.62 -5.03 -17.50
N GLY A 78 15.17 -6.25 -17.52
CA GLY A 78 14.43 -7.48 -17.68
C GLY A 78 13.84 -7.96 -16.36
N ILE A 79 12.52 -8.15 -16.33
CA ILE A 79 11.78 -8.59 -15.15
C ILE A 79 11.33 -10.05 -15.32
N GLY A 80 11.65 -10.89 -14.35
CA GLY A 80 11.12 -12.23 -14.20
C GLY A 80 10.15 -12.31 -13.03
N ILE A 81 8.89 -12.69 -13.27
CA ILE A 81 7.86 -12.78 -12.22
C ILE A 81 7.65 -14.23 -11.82
N VAL A 82 7.80 -14.52 -10.53
CA VAL A 82 7.52 -15.84 -9.96
C VAL A 82 6.15 -15.83 -9.29
N GLY A 83 5.16 -16.47 -9.93
CA GLY A 83 3.76 -16.48 -9.48
C GLY A 83 2.84 -15.63 -10.35
N TYR A 84 1.72 -16.22 -10.77
CA TYR A 84 0.72 -15.60 -11.66
C TYR A 84 -0.61 -15.27 -10.98
N GLY A 85 -0.64 -15.32 -9.63
CA GLY A 85 -1.81 -14.97 -8.83
C GLY A 85 -2.13 -13.47 -8.83
N ILE A 86 -2.94 -13.04 -7.85
CA ILE A 86 -3.36 -11.63 -7.71
C ILE A 86 -2.14 -10.71 -7.62
N MET A 87 -1.09 -11.10 -6.87
CA MET A 87 0.11 -10.26 -6.72
C MET A 87 0.92 -10.21 -8.02
N GLY A 88 1.10 -11.35 -8.73
CA GLY A 88 1.73 -11.34 -10.05
C GLY A 88 1.00 -10.45 -11.06
N LYS A 89 -0.34 -10.42 -11.02
CA LYS A 89 -1.15 -9.47 -11.80
C LYS A 89 -0.90 -8.02 -11.38
N ALA A 90 -0.89 -7.74 -10.07
CA ALA A 90 -0.71 -6.38 -9.56
C ALA A 90 0.68 -5.81 -9.88
N HIS A 91 1.74 -6.64 -9.76
CA HIS A 91 3.09 -6.23 -10.12
C HIS A 91 3.25 -6.05 -11.64
N SER A 92 2.69 -6.96 -12.46
CA SER A 92 2.66 -6.79 -13.92
C SER A 92 1.96 -5.49 -14.33
N TYR A 93 0.84 -5.15 -13.69
CA TYR A 93 0.17 -3.87 -13.87
C TYR A 93 1.09 -2.70 -13.47
N GLY A 94 1.76 -2.80 -12.32
CA GLY A 94 2.71 -1.78 -11.85
C GLY A 94 3.82 -1.50 -12.86
N TYR A 95 4.49 -2.54 -13.37
CA TYR A 95 5.54 -2.41 -14.38
C TYR A 95 5.04 -1.85 -15.71
N THR A 96 3.83 -2.22 -16.12
CA THR A 96 3.24 -1.76 -17.39
C THR A 96 2.85 -0.28 -17.32
N VAL A 97 2.32 0.16 -16.18
CA VAL A 97 1.77 1.52 -16.03
C VAL A 97 2.83 2.52 -15.57
N ALA A 98 3.83 2.10 -14.79
CA ALA A 98 4.87 3.00 -14.28
C ALA A 98 5.55 3.85 -15.37
N PRO A 99 5.97 3.32 -16.55
CA PRO A 99 6.56 4.12 -17.61
C PRO A 99 5.62 5.13 -18.26
N VAL A 100 4.31 4.95 -18.11
CA VAL A 100 3.28 5.87 -18.63
C VAL A 100 3.07 7.03 -17.67
N MET A 101 3.06 6.75 -16.36
CA MET A 101 2.77 7.74 -15.34
C MET A 101 4.00 8.49 -14.85
N ARG A 102 5.18 7.87 -14.93
CA ARG A 102 6.43 8.40 -14.36
C ARG A 102 7.55 8.44 -15.40
N ARG A 103 8.45 9.38 -15.22
CA ARG A 103 9.69 9.45 -16.03
C ARG A 103 10.72 8.51 -15.41
N LEU A 104 10.76 7.26 -15.87
CA LEU A 104 11.71 6.26 -15.39
C LEU A 104 13.06 6.39 -16.11
N ARG A 105 14.15 6.11 -15.40
CA ARG A 105 15.51 6.02 -15.98
C ARG A 105 15.66 4.78 -16.87
N HIS A 106 15.01 3.67 -16.51
CA HIS A 106 15.04 2.39 -17.23
C HIS A 106 13.63 1.91 -17.52
N ARG A 107 13.43 1.31 -18.69
CA ARG A 107 12.13 0.74 -19.07
C ARG A 107 12.04 -0.72 -18.61
N PRO A 108 11.09 -1.10 -17.75
CA PRO A 108 10.88 -2.48 -17.40
C PRO A 108 10.35 -3.28 -18.61
N ARG A 109 10.88 -4.48 -18.80
CA ARG A 109 10.42 -5.45 -19.78
C ARG A 109 10.08 -6.76 -19.09
N LEU A 110 8.81 -7.16 -19.14
CA LEU A 110 8.36 -8.43 -18.57
C LEU A 110 8.83 -9.59 -19.47
N ARG A 111 9.96 -10.22 -19.10
CA ARG A 111 10.63 -11.24 -19.93
C ARG A 111 10.02 -12.61 -19.75
N VAL A 112 9.74 -13.01 -18.51
CA VAL A 112 9.28 -14.36 -18.22
C VAL A 112 8.44 -14.38 -16.95
N ILE A 113 7.40 -15.22 -16.96
CA ILE A 113 6.60 -15.51 -15.76
C ILE A 113 6.65 -17.00 -15.46
N SER A 114 6.71 -17.37 -14.18
CA SER A 114 6.71 -18.78 -13.79
C SER A 114 5.52 -19.17 -12.95
N GLY A 115 5.10 -20.44 -13.08
CA GLY A 115 4.05 -21.03 -12.26
C GLY A 115 3.82 -22.51 -12.58
N ARG A 116 3.38 -23.27 -11.59
CA ARG A 116 3.34 -24.74 -11.61
C ARG A 116 2.35 -25.35 -12.62
N ASP A 117 1.32 -24.63 -13.01
CA ASP A 117 0.29 -25.06 -13.95
C ASP A 117 0.58 -24.43 -15.32
N LYS A 118 0.98 -25.26 -16.30
CA LYS A 118 1.39 -24.80 -17.63
C LYS A 118 0.31 -24.01 -18.34
N GLN A 119 -0.93 -24.48 -18.30
CA GLN A 119 -2.03 -23.81 -18.99
C GLN A 119 -2.33 -22.44 -18.37
N LYS A 120 -2.34 -22.35 -17.04
CA LYS A 120 -2.62 -21.11 -16.33
C LYS A 120 -1.48 -20.11 -16.47
N VAL A 121 -0.22 -20.55 -16.42
CA VAL A 121 0.91 -19.63 -16.55
C VAL A 121 1.03 -19.07 -17.96
N ASP A 122 0.74 -19.88 -19.01
CA ASP A 122 0.70 -19.41 -20.39
C ASP A 122 -0.41 -18.37 -20.60
N ALA A 123 -1.60 -18.65 -20.08
CA ALA A 123 -2.72 -17.70 -20.13
C ALA A 123 -2.38 -16.39 -19.39
N ALA A 124 -1.69 -16.48 -18.26
CA ALA A 124 -1.23 -15.31 -17.51
C ALA A 124 -0.16 -14.53 -18.27
N ALA A 125 0.79 -15.20 -18.92
CA ALA A 125 1.80 -14.53 -19.75
C ALA A 125 1.15 -13.66 -20.84
N VAL A 126 0.17 -14.22 -21.55
CA VAL A 126 -0.61 -13.48 -22.55
C VAL A 126 -1.37 -12.31 -21.92
N ALA A 127 -2.09 -12.56 -20.82
CA ALA A 127 -2.96 -11.56 -20.19
C ALA A 127 -2.16 -10.38 -19.57
N TYR A 128 -0.94 -10.66 -19.10
CA TYR A 128 -0.10 -9.65 -18.42
C TYR A 128 0.94 -9.02 -19.36
N GLY A 129 0.99 -9.45 -20.61
CA GLY A 129 1.94 -8.92 -21.60
C GLY A 129 3.39 -9.33 -21.33
N VAL A 130 3.61 -10.55 -20.83
CA VAL A 130 4.94 -11.13 -20.56
C VAL A 130 5.42 -11.89 -21.80
N ASP A 131 6.70 -11.75 -22.18
CA ASP A 131 7.27 -12.30 -23.41
C ASP A 131 7.22 -13.85 -23.43
N GLY A 132 7.30 -14.53 -22.26
CA GLY A 132 7.26 -15.98 -22.17
C GLY A 132 6.92 -16.52 -20.79
N SER A 133 6.75 -17.84 -20.71
CA SER A 133 6.42 -18.54 -19.46
C SER A 133 7.28 -19.77 -19.25
N VAL A 134 7.47 -20.18 -17.97
CA VAL A 134 8.13 -21.41 -17.56
C VAL A 134 7.38 -22.04 -16.39
N ILE A 135 7.53 -23.39 -16.21
CA ILE A 135 6.87 -24.10 -15.11
C ILE A 135 7.73 -24.03 -13.84
N ASP A 136 9.05 -24.17 -13.96
CA ASP A 136 9.97 -24.10 -12.83
C ASP A 136 10.58 -22.69 -12.72
N TRP A 137 10.42 -22.08 -11.57
CA TRP A 137 11.02 -20.77 -11.27
C TRP A 137 12.56 -20.78 -11.33
N ARG A 138 13.19 -21.95 -11.17
CA ARG A 138 14.64 -22.09 -11.28
C ARG A 138 15.13 -21.81 -12.69
N ASP A 139 14.32 -22.17 -13.70
CA ASP A 139 14.62 -21.86 -15.09
C ASP A 139 14.52 -20.33 -15.34
N LEU A 140 13.56 -19.65 -14.70
CA LEU A 140 13.44 -18.19 -14.75
C LEU A 140 14.70 -17.53 -14.16
N VAL A 141 15.13 -17.94 -12.98
CA VAL A 141 16.29 -17.35 -12.27
C VAL A 141 17.58 -17.46 -13.08
N ARG A 142 17.77 -18.55 -13.86
CA ARG A 142 18.95 -18.77 -14.69
C ARG A 142 18.99 -17.95 -15.98
N ARG A 143 17.90 -17.30 -16.38
CA ARG A 143 17.84 -16.59 -17.65
C ARG A 143 18.71 -15.34 -17.65
N PRO A 144 19.60 -15.17 -18.65
CA PRO A 144 20.47 -14.00 -18.72
C PRO A 144 19.71 -12.69 -18.97
N GLU A 145 18.55 -12.76 -19.64
CA GLU A 145 17.69 -11.60 -19.91
C GLU A 145 16.85 -11.13 -18.74
N VAL A 146 16.93 -11.80 -17.59
CA VAL A 146 16.28 -11.42 -16.33
C VAL A 146 17.31 -10.70 -15.45
N ASP A 147 17.06 -9.44 -15.14
CA ASP A 147 17.87 -8.62 -14.24
C ASP A 147 17.28 -8.62 -12.81
N ILE A 148 15.96 -8.58 -12.71
CA ILE A 148 15.19 -8.54 -11.47
C ILE A 148 14.27 -9.75 -11.39
N VAL A 149 14.34 -10.49 -10.29
CA VAL A 149 13.39 -11.55 -9.95
C VAL A 149 12.37 -11.00 -8.97
N ASP A 150 11.10 -11.00 -9.38
CA ASP A 150 9.97 -10.49 -8.60
C ASP A 150 9.10 -11.65 -8.11
N ILE A 151 9.09 -11.88 -6.79
CA ILE A 151 8.50 -13.05 -6.14
C ILE A 151 7.09 -12.70 -5.65
N CYS A 152 6.09 -13.28 -6.31
CA CYS A 152 4.66 -13.07 -6.06
C CYS A 152 3.94 -14.38 -5.70
N THR A 153 4.64 -15.33 -5.11
CA THR A 153 4.14 -16.64 -4.68
C THR A 153 3.57 -16.60 -3.26
N PRO A 154 3.01 -17.70 -2.72
CA PRO A 154 2.71 -17.78 -1.29
C PRO A 154 3.97 -17.71 -0.41
N PRO A 155 3.89 -17.13 0.81
CA PRO A 155 5.05 -16.84 1.67
C PRO A 155 5.96 -18.03 1.98
N GLY A 156 5.41 -19.24 2.06
CA GLY A 156 6.18 -20.47 2.31
C GLY A 156 7.29 -20.76 1.30
N THR A 157 7.30 -20.07 0.15
CA THR A 157 8.32 -20.25 -0.89
C THR A 157 9.24 -19.04 -1.06
N HIS A 158 8.97 -17.94 -0.40
CA HIS A 158 9.67 -16.67 -0.60
C HIS A 158 11.18 -16.78 -0.33
N ALA A 159 11.56 -17.28 0.85
CA ALA A 159 12.96 -17.35 1.26
C ALA A 159 13.79 -18.24 0.31
N GLU A 160 13.29 -19.43 -0.08
CA GLU A 160 13.98 -20.32 -1.02
C GLU A 160 14.28 -19.63 -2.36
N ILE A 161 13.25 -18.96 -2.93
CA ILE A 161 13.36 -18.30 -4.22
C ILE A 161 14.27 -17.07 -4.12
N ALA A 162 14.13 -16.28 -3.06
CA ALA A 162 14.95 -15.09 -2.82
C ALA A 162 16.44 -15.43 -2.69
N ILE A 163 16.77 -16.46 -1.90
CA ILE A 163 18.15 -16.96 -1.73
C ILE A 163 18.73 -17.41 -3.07
N ALA A 164 17.96 -18.19 -3.85
CA ALA A 164 18.43 -18.69 -5.14
C ALA A 164 18.63 -17.56 -6.16
N ALA A 165 17.72 -16.58 -6.20
CA ALA A 165 17.84 -15.43 -7.07
C ALA A 165 19.04 -14.53 -6.70
N ALA A 166 19.26 -14.29 -5.41
CA ALA A 166 20.44 -13.58 -4.94
C ALA A 166 21.75 -14.31 -5.30
N ALA A 167 21.80 -15.62 -5.09
CA ALA A 167 22.95 -16.45 -5.45
C ALA A 167 23.26 -16.44 -6.96
N ALA A 168 22.23 -16.23 -7.80
CA ALA A 168 22.38 -16.05 -9.24
C ALA A 168 22.75 -14.63 -9.66
N GLY A 169 23.01 -13.73 -8.69
CA GLY A 169 23.38 -12.33 -8.94
C GLY A 169 22.22 -11.44 -9.41
N LYS A 170 20.97 -11.88 -9.23
CA LYS A 170 19.79 -11.11 -9.64
C LYS A 170 19.38 -10.17 -8.51
N ALA A 171 18.90 -8.97 -8.86
CA ALA A 171 18.16 -8.16 -7.90
C ALA A 171 16.83 -8.83 -7.56
N VAL A 172 16.35 -8.67 -6.34
CA VAL A 172 15.19 -9.42 -5.84
C VAL A 172 14.14 -8.48 -5.27
N ILE A 173 12.92 -8.57 -5.78
CA ILE A 173 11.73 -8.01 -5.17
C ILE A 173 10.93 -9.18 -4.63
N CYS A 174 10.53 -9.15 -3.37
CA CYS A 174 9.77 -10.22 -2.75
C CYS A 174 8.49 -9.66 -2.13
N GLU A 175 7.34 -10.28 -2.43
CA GLU A 175 6.10 -9.97 -1.73
C GLU A 175 6.23 -10.23 -0.24
N LYS A 176 5.40 -9.52 0.51
CA LYS A 176 5.30 -9.64 1.97
C LYS A 176 4.46 -10.87 2.39
N PRO A 177 4.72 -11.43 3.58
CA PRO A 177 5.90 -11.23 4.40
C PRO A 177 7.14 -11.83 3.71
N LEU A 178 8.34 -11.36 4.06
CA LEU A 178 9.59 -11.83 3.43
C LEU A 178 9.77 -13.35 3.53
N ALA A 179 9.33 -13.92 4.65
CA ALA A 179 9.35 -15.37 4.91
C ALA A 179 8.28 -15.74 5.93
N VAL A 180 8.14 -17.03 6.25
CA VAL A 180 7.19 -17.53 7.25
C VAL A 180 7.72 -17.32 8.68
N THR A 181 9.04 -17.32 8.87
CA THR A 181 9.69 -17.15 10.17
C THR A 181 10.89 -16.22 10.07
N TYR A 182 11.28 -15.61 11.20
CA TYR A 182 12.47 -14.76 11.27
C TYR A 182 13.76 -15.45 10.81
N PRO A 183 14.10 -16.70 11.22
CA PRO A 183 15.31 -17.37 10.73
C PRO A 183 15.35 -17.52 9.21
N GLN A 184 14.22 -17.78 8.56
CA GLN A 184 14.14 -17.82 7.09
C GLN A 184 14.35 -16.44 6.48
N ALA A 185 13.74 -15.39 7.04
CA ALA A 185 13.94 -14.01 6.61
C ALA A 185 15.40 -13.58 6.77
N ALA A 186 16.04 -13.87 7.92
CA ALA A 186 17.45 -13.60 8.17
C ALA A 186 18.38 -14.30 7.16
N SER A 187 18.04 -15.54 6.76
CA SER A 187 18.77 -16.26 5.72
C SER A 187 18.70 -15.58 4.35
N ALA A 188 17.54 -15.01 4.01
CA ALA A 188 17.38 -14.25 2.77
C ALA A 188 18.17 -12.92 2.81
N VAL A 189 18.19 -12.22 3.97
CA VAL A 189 19.02 -11.02 4.19
C VAL A 189 20.50 -11.35 3.99
N ASP A 190 20.99 -12.41 4.63
CA ASP A 190 22.37 -12.85 4.54
C ASP A 190 22.78 -13.21 3.09
N ALA A 191 21.91 -13.93 2.37
CA ALA A 191 22.15 -14.29 0.97
C ALA A 191 22.25 -13.05 0.07
N ALA A 192 21.31 -12.10 0.20
CA ALA A 192 21.33 -10.86 -0.56
C ALA A 192 22.56 -10.00 -0.24
N GLY A 193 22.95 -9.93 1.04
CA GLY A 193 24.15 -9.21 1.50
C GLY A 193 25.44 -9.82 0.97
N LYS A 194 25.59 -11.17 1.00
CA LYS A 194 26.73 -11.88 0.44
C LYS A 194 26.87 -11.69 -1.06
N ALA A 195 25.76 -11.75 -1.76
CA ALA A 195 25.71 -11.54 -3.21
C ALA A 195 25.80 -10.05 -3.61
N ARG A 196 25.62 -9.13 -2.68
CA ARG A 196 25.59 -7.67 -2.90
C ARG A 196 24.57 -7.26 -3.95
N VAL A 197 23.41 -7.89 -3.93
CA VAL A 197 22.32 -7.57 -4.85
C VAL A 197 21.31 -6.63 -4.22
N LEU A 198 20.67 -5.80 -5.05
CA LEU A 198 19.55 -4.98 -4.62
C LEU A 198 18.38 -5.89 -4.24
N ASN A 199 17.70 -5.53 -3.17
CA ASN A 199 16.58 -6.31 -2.66
C ASN A 199 15.51 -5.40 -2.05
N ALA A 200 14.24 -5.79 -2.18
CA ALA A 200 13.11 -5.06 -1.62
C ALA A 200 11.97 -5.99 -1.23
N VAL A 201 11.17 -5.57 -0.23
CA VAL A 201 9.95 -6.25 0.20
C VAL A 201 8.71 -5.45 -0.21
N GLY A 202 7.67 -6.13 -0.68
CA GLY A 202 6.44 -5.55 -1.25
C GLY A 202 5.52 -4.84 -0.26
N PHE A 203 6.03 -3.93 0.57
CA PHE A 203 5.22 -3.07 1.45
C PHE A 203 4.65 -1.87 0.68
N ASN A 204 3.85 -2.15 -0.33
CA ASN A 204 3.31 -1.19 -1.29
C ASN A 204 2.48 -0.05 -0.68
N TYR A 205 1.88 -0.23 0.51
CA TYR A 205 1.08 0.83 1.16
C TYR A 205 1.90 2.06 1.53
N ARG A 206 3.23 1.95 1.75
CA ARG A 206 4.12 3.10 1.93
C ARG A 206 4.06 4.07 0.75
N SER A 207 3.78 3.55 -0.46
CA SER A 207 3.75 4.30 -1.72
C SER A 207 2.37 4.85 -2.09
N LEU A 208 1.39 4.82 -1.16
CA LEU A 208 0.15 5.58 -1.29
C LEU A 208 0.41 7.06 -1.02
N PRO A 209 -0.07 8.00 -1.86
CA PRO A 209 0.20 9.43 -1.69
C PRO A 209 -0.12 9.97 -0.29
N ALA A 210 -1.28 9.62 0.27
CA ALA A 210 -1.68 10.06 1.61
C ALA A 210 -0.79 9.49 2.71
N VAL A 211 -0.38 8.23 2.59
CA VAL A 211 0.50 7.56 3.56
C VAL A 211 1.92 8.13 3.50
N SER A 212 2.45 8.35 2.29
CA SER A 212 3.74 9.01 2.11
C SER A 212 3.72 10.47 2.61
N LEU A 213 2.59 11.18 2.43
CA LEU A 213 2.39 12.51 2.99
C LEU A 213 2.40 12.47 4.53
N MET A 214 1.69 11.51 5.12
CA MET A 214 1.70 11.28 6.57
C MET A 214 3.12 11.11 7.10
N LYS A 215 3.92 10.23 6.47
CA LYS A 215 5.33 10.02 6.85
C LYS A 215 6.16 11.29 6.73
N ARG A 216 6.00 12.05 5.66
CA ARG A 216 6.70 13.33 5.46
C ARG A 216 6.33 14.34 6.56
N MET A 217 5.03 14.51 6.85
CA MET A 217 4.56 15.42 7.89
C MET A 217 5.07 15.04 9.29
N ILE A 218 5.16 13.73 9.60
CA ILE A 218 5.80 13.24 10.84
C ILE A 218 7.28 13.66 10.87
N GLY A 219 8.00 13.46 9.77
CA GLY A 219 9.42 13.84 9.64
C GLY A 219 9.65 15.36 9.76
N GLU A 220 8.71 16.16 9.30
CA GLU A 220 8.71 17.63 9.42
C GLU A 220 8.27 18.11 10.82
N GLY A 221 7.92 17.20 11.73
CA GLY A 221 7.58 17.50 13.12
C GLY A 221 6.12 17.93 13.35
N ALA A 222 5.21 17.69 12.40
CA ALA A 222 3.80 18.06 12.51
C ALA A 222 3.12 17.46 13.75
N VAL A 223 3.50 16.24 14.16
CA VAL A 223 2.94 15.61 15.37
C VAL A 223 3.82 15.82 16.61
N GLY A 224 5.05 16.34 16.46
CA GLY A 224 6.01 16.44 17.55
C GLY A 224 6.52 15.05 18.01
N LYS A 225 6.75 14.87 19.32
CA LYS A 225 7.15 13.58 19.88
C LYS A 225 5.97 12.62 19.88
N ILE A 226 6.07 11.52 19.15
CA ILE A 226 5.02 10.49 19.10
C ILE A 226 4.85 9.87 20.49
N ARG A 227 3.61 9.76 20.95
CA ARG A 227 3.20 9.16 22.21
C ARG A 227 2.39 7.88 22.01
N LEU A 228 1.45 7.90 21.06
CA LEU A 228 0.55 6.79 20.79
C LEU A 228 0.49 6.50 19.30
N LEU A 229 0.35 5.21 18.97
CA LEU A 229 0.05 4.74 17.62
C LEU A 229 -1.03 3.66 17.70
N ARG A 230 -2.03 3.75 16.83
CA ARG A 230 -3.03 2.70 16.62
C ARG A 230 -3.02 2.31 15.15
N ALA A 231 -3.01 1.01 14.87
CA ALA A 231 -3.17 0.51 13.52
C ALA A 231 -4.12 -0.67 13.53
N THR A 232 -5.13 -0.63 12.66
CA THR A 232 -6.13 -1.70 12.56
C THR A 232 -6.29 -2.13 11.12
N TRP A 233 -6.50 -3.43 10.92
CA TRP A 233 -6.92 -3.97 9.63
C TRP A 233 -7.99 -5.02 9.84
N LEU A 234 -9.22 -4.66 9.54
CA LEU A 234 -10.36 -5.56 9.64
C LEU A 234 -10.84 -5.93 8.23
N SER A 235 -11.06 -7.21 8.01
CA SER A 235 -11.55 -7.77 6.74
C SER A 235 -12.65 -8.78 6.99
N ASP A 236 -13.61 -8.90 6.08
CA ASP A 236 -14.63 -9.93 6.08
C ASP A 236 -14.35 -11.07 5.07
N GLU A 237 -13.13 -11.11 4.53
CA GLU A 237 -12.73 -12.01 3.45
C GLU A 237 -13.00 -13.49 3.78
N PHE A 238 -12.83 -13.89 5.04
CA PHE A 238 -12.95 -15.30 5.46
C PHE A 238 -14.06 -15.58 6.47
N VAL A 239 -15.06 -14.73 6.55
CA VAL A 239 -16.25 -14.91 7.40
C VAL A 239 -17.04 -16.18 7.05
N ASP A 240 -17.16 -16.52 5.76
CA ASP A 240 -17.90 -17.70 5.33
C ASP A 240 -17.07 -18.98 5.56
N PRO A 241 -17.49 -19.91 6.46
CA PRO A 241 -16.78 -21.15 6.70
C PRO A 241 -16.75 -22.10 5.48
N ARG A 242 -17.57 -21.87 4.46
CA ARG A 242 -17.62 -22.68 3.23
C ARG A 242 -16.54 -22.33 2.22
N ILE A 243 -15.80 -21.22 2.40
CA ILE A 243 -14.65 -20.88 1.56
C ILE A 243 -13.67 -22.08 1.56
N PRO A 244 -13.27 -22.57 0.37
CA PRO A 244 -12.38 -23.72 0.26
C PRO A 244 -11.05 -23.50 0.99
N PHE A 245 -10.51 -24.60 1.54
CA PHE A 245 -9.17 -24.58 2.14
C PHE A 245 -8.12 -24.25 1.07
N ASP A 246 -7.27 -23.27 1.36
CA ASP A 246 -6.09 -22.94 0.58
C ASP A 246 -4.89 -22.64 1.52
N TRP A 247 -3.77 -22.21 0.96
CA TRP A 247 -2.55 -21.90 1.70
C TRP A 247 -2.74 -20.84 2.80
N ARG A 248 -3.74 -19.96 2.70
CA ARG A 248 -4.05 -18.93 3.70
C ARG A 248 -4.59 -19.50 5.02
N PHE A 249 -4.92 -20.78 5.04
CA PHE A 249 -5.37 -21.49 6.23
C PHE A 249 -4.32 -22.46 6.77
N ASP A 250 -3.11 -22.43 6.18
CA ASP A 250 -1.97 -23.27 6.54
C ASP A 250 -0.83 -22.42 7.10
N ARG A 251 -0.48 -22.66 8.37
CA ARG A 251 0.63 -21.96 9.06
C ARG A 251 1.96 -22.20 8.37
N SER A 252 2.22 -23.41 7.86
CA SER A 252 3.47 -23.75 7.18
C SER A 252 3.71 -22.92 5.92
N MET A 253 2.64 -22.41 5.33
CA MET A 253 2.67 -21.56 4.14
C MET A 253 2.64 -20.05 4.46
N GLY A 254 2.64 -19.68 5.75
CA GLY A 254 2.60 -18.29 6.18
C GLY A 254 1.21 -17.67 6.13
N GLY A 255 0.16 -18.48 6.26
CA GLY A 255 -1.24 -18.05 6.13
C GLY A 255 -1.82 -17.35 7.37
N THR A 256 -1.03 -17.03 8.41
CA THR A 256 -1.55 -16.38 9.62
C THR A 256 -2.07 -14.97 9.34
N THR A 257 -3.07 -14.52 10.09
CA THR A 257 -3.57 -13.13 9.99
C THR A 257 -2.49 -12.13 10.37
N ILE A 258 -1.63 -12.50 11.33
CA ILE A 258 -0.45 -11.70 11.72
C ILE A 258 0.49 -11.53 10.53
N ALA A 259 0.80 -12.59 9.79
CA ALA A 259 1.69 -12.54 8.63
C ALA A 259 1.03 -11.83 7.44
N ASP A 260 -0.26 -12.05 7.19
CA ASP A 260 -0.97 -11.50 6.03
C ASP A 260 -1.31 -10.02 6.20
N LEU A 261 -2.06 -9.66 7.25
CA LEU A 261 -2.49 -8.29 7.53
C LEU A 261 -1.54 -7.57 8.50
N GLY A 262 -1.13 -8.28 9.56
CA GLY A 262 -0.28 -7.73 10.61
C GLY A 262 1.07 -7.26 10.13
N SER A 263 1.69 -7.95 9.16
CA SER A 263 2.97 -7.52 8.59
C SER A 263 2.92 -6.10 8.01
N HIS A 264 1.84 -5.71 7.35
CA HIS A 264 1.62 -4.34 6.89
C HIS A 264 1.45 -3.35 8.04
N LEU A 265 0.68 -3.72 9.09
CA LEU A 265 0.50 -2.86 10.26
C LEU A 265 1.81 -2.64 11.01
N ILE A 266 2.61 -3.70 11.18
CA ILE A 266 3.93 -3.66 11.81
C ILE A 266 4.89 -2.81 10.98
N ASP A 267 4.92 -3.02 9.66
CA ASP A 267 5.73 -2.20 8.74
C ASP A 267 5.38 -0.72 8.86
N MET A 268 4.10 -0.38 8.79
CA MET A 268 3.64 1.00 8.90
C MET A 268 3.95 1.60 10.28
N ALA A 269 3.74 0.83 11.36
CA ALA A 269 4.00 1.27 12.72
C ALA A 269 5.49 1.55 12.94
N THR A 270 6.36 0.63 12.52
CA THR A 270 7.81 0.79 12.63
C THR A 270 8.33 1.92 11.74
N TRP A 271 7.80 2.05 10.53
CA TRP A 271 8.15 3.14 9.64
C TRP A 271 7.77 4.52 10.18
N MET A 272 6.60 4.65 10.84
CA MET A 272 6.11 5.92 11.41
C MET A 272 6.76 6.26 12.74
N ALA A 273 6.83 5.31 13.69
CA ALA A 273 7.17 5.58 15.09
C ALA A 273 8.52 4.99 15.54
N GLY A 274 9.24 4.29 14.67
CA GLY A 274 10.52 3.63 14.98
C GLY A 274 10.35 2.17 15.42
N PRO A 275 11.44 1.47 15.78
CA PRO A 275 11.42 0.05 16.09
C PRO A 275 10.49 -0.31 17.26
N ILE A 276 9.82 -1.46 17.16
CA ILE A 276 9.06 -2.07 18.27
C ILE A 276 10.01 -2.91 19.11
N ALA A 277 10.08 -2.61 20.41
CA ALA A 277 10.96 -3.31 21.38
C ALA A 277 10.27 -4.52 22.02
N GLU A 278 9.00 -4.38 22.41
CA GLU A 278 8.27 -5.41 23.16
C GLU A 278 6.81 -5.48 22.69
N VAL A 279 6.25 -6.68 22.74
CA VAL A 279 4.86 -6.95 22.37
C VAL A 279 4.14 -7.79 23.41
N SER A 280 2.81 -7.56 23.54
CA SER A 280 1.88 -8.46 24.27
C SER A 280 0.72 -8.77 23.35
N GLY A 281 0.67 -10.00 22.84
CA GLY A 281 -0.25 -10.45 21.78
C GLY A 281 -1.34 -11.38 22.27
N GLN A 282 -2.43 -11.41 21.51
CA GLN A 282 -3.51 -12.40 21.59
C GLN A 282 -3.88 -12.83 20.17
N SER A 283 -4.24 -14.12 20.03
CA SER A 283 -4.67 -14.68 18.74
C SER A 283 -5.78 -15.69 18.97
N GLU A 284 -6.77 -15.75 18.06
CA GLU A 284 -7.88 -16.71 18.14
C GLU A 284 -8.22 -17.27 16.75
N THR A 285 -8.56 -18.54 16.72
CA THR A 285 -9.08 -19.26 15.57
C THR A 285 -10.55 -19.58 15.78
N PHE A 286 -11.45 -18.82 15.19
CA PHE A 286 -12.90 -19.01 15.30
C PHE A 286 -13.41 -20.09 14.35
N ILE A 287 -12.84 -20.19 13.13
CA ILE A 287 -13.24 -21.16 12.11
C ILE A 287 -12.16 -22.23 12.00
N ARG A 288 -12.33 -23.32 12.75
CA ARG A 288 -11.31 -24.37 12.94
C ARG A 288 -11.22 -25.41 11.81
N GLN A 289 -12.17 -25.40 10.86
CA GLN A 289 -12.20 -26.34 9.74
C GLN A 289 -12.73 -25.68 8.46
N ARG A 290 -12.13 -26.03 7.33
CA ARG A 290 -12.60 -25.64 5.98
C ARG A 290 -12.43 -26.82 5.03
N SER A 291 -13.49 -27.16 4.27
CA SER A 291 -13.48 -28.31 3.34
C SER A 291 -12.95 -29.62 3.97
N GLY A 292 -13.24 -29.86 5.27
CA GLY A 292 -12.76 -31.03 5.99
C GLY A 292 -11.31 -30.97 6.47
N ASN A 293 -10.54 -29.92 6.14
CA ASN A 293 -9.18 -29.70 6.62
C ASN A 293 -9.15 -28.84 7.87
N ALA A 294 -8.24 -29.13 8.78
CA ALA A 294 -8.01 -28.30 9.96
C ALA A 294 -7.36 -26.96 9.55
N VAL A 295 -7.91 -25.85 10.08
CA VAL A 295 -7.30 -24.52 10.00
C VAL A 295 -6.25 -24.41 11.09
N THR A 296 -5.01 -24.09 10.73
CA THR A 296 -3.86 -24.01 11.65
C THR A 296 -3.40 -22.59 11.95
N VAL A 297 -4.17 -21.61 11.52
CA VAL A 297 -3.88 -20.16 11.61
C VAL A 297 -4.93 -19.43 12.43
N ASP A 298 -4.59 -18.24 12.88
CA ASP A 298 -5.51 -17.32 13.53
C ASP A 298 -6.47 -16.67 12.51
N ASP A 299 -7.70 -16.38 12.96
CA ASP A 299 -8.68 -15.55 12.23
C ASP A 299 -8.62 -14.09 12.69
N ALA A 300 -8.20 -13.85 13.91
CA ALA A 300 -8.03 -12.53 14.50
C ALA A 300 -6.89 -12.50 15.51
N SER A 301 -6.16 -11.41 15.54
CA SER A 301 -5.08 -11.15 16.48
C SER A 301 -5.03 -9.67 16.86
N ALA A 302 -4.55 -9.40 18.07
CA ALA A 302 -4.28 -8.05 18.55
C ALA A 302 -3.00 -8.04 19.37
N ALA A 303 -2.28 -6.91 19.36
CA ALA A 303 -1.08 -6.73 20.17
C ALA A 303 -0.99 -5.32 20.75
N LEU A 304 -0.60 -5.25 22.02
CA LEU A 304 -0.03 -4.05 22.62
C LEU A 304 1.46 -4.01 22.29
N VAL A 305 1.98 -2.86 21.89
CA VAL A 305 3.38 -2.70 21.51
C VAL A 305 4.05 -1.56 22.27
N ARG A 306 5.34 -1.72 22.54
CA ARG A 306 6.22 -0.69 23.10
C ARG A 306 7.31 -0.40 22.07
N PHE A 307 7.42 0.87 21.67
CA PHE A 307 8.47 1.31 20.77
C PHE A 307 9.74 1.66 21.56
N GLU A 308 10.90 1.51 20.94
CA GLU A 308 12.18 1.96 21.52
C GLU A 308 12.18 3.46 21.85
N SER A 309 11.46 4.28 21.10
CA SER A 309 11.27 5.71 21.34
C SER A 309 10.51 6.04 22.63
N GLY A 310 9.94 5.04 23.29
CA GLY A 310 9.05 5.17 24.47
C GLY A 310 7.57 5.35 24.10
N ALA A 311 7.21 5.45 22.84
CA ALA A 311 5.81 5.46 22.41
C ALA A 311 5.11 4.12 22.73
N ARG A 312 3.79 4.13 22.77
CA ARG A 312 2.94 2.93 22.99
C ARG A 312 2.02 2.76 21.80
N GLY A 313 1.67 1.51 21.48
CA GLY A 313 0.76 1.26 20.36
C GLY A 313 -0.17 0.07 20.57
N VAL A 314 -1.17 0.02 19.70
CA VAL A 314 -2.12 -1.08 19.55
C VAL A 314 -2.17 -1.47 18.09
N LEU A 315 -2.00 -2.76 17.81
CA LEU A 315 -2.19 -3.34 16.49
C LEU A 315 -3.36 -4.32 16.56
N GLU A 316 -4.30 -4.24 15.63
CA GLU A 316 -5.46 -5.13 15.56
C GLU A 316 -5.66 -5.60 14.12
N MET A 317 -5.79 -6.91 13.92
CA MET A 317 -6.00 -7.52 12.62
C MET A 317 -7.00 -8.66 12.69
N ALA A 318 -7.96 -8.70 11.77
CA ALA A 318 -8.95 -9.76 11.69
C ALA A 318 -9.41 -9.98 10.25
N ARG A 319 -9.66 -11.26 9.89
CA ARG A 319 -10.18 -11.67 8.58
C ARG A 319 -11.64 -12.14 8.63
N VAL A 320 -12.28 -11.99 9.81
CA VAL A 320 -13.65 -12.45 10.08
C VAL A 320 -14.56 -11.35 10.61
N ALA A 321 -14.21 -10.10 10.36
CA ALA A 321 -14.97 -8.92 10.78
C ALA A 321 -16.10 -8.62 9.79
N VAL A 322 -17.33 -9.08 10.09
CA VAL A 322 -18.49 -8.97 9.19
C VAL A 322 -18.73 -7.53 8.72
N ARG A 323 -18.87 -7.33 7.39
CA ARG A 323 -19.13 -6.04 6.75
C ARG A 323 -17.97 -5.02 6.86
N ARG A 324 -16.76 -5.50 7.05
CA ARG A 324 -15.53 -4.68 7.03
C ARG A 324 -14.63 -5.13 5.87
N PRO A 325 -14.91 -4.74 4.63
CA PRO A 325 -14.24 -5.29 3.45
C PRO A 325 -12.85 -4.69 3.18
N CYS A 326 -11.90 -4.71 4.04
CA CYS A 326 -10.61 -4.02 3.99
C CYS A 326 -10.64 -2.66 4.69
N ASP A 327 -10.88 -2.68 5.98
CA ASP A 327 -10.89 -1.49 6.82
C ASP A 327 -9.52 -1.33 7.49
N PHE A 328 -8.61 -0.67 6.78
CA PHE A 328 -7.27 -0.37 7.26
C PHE A 328 -7.19 1.09 7.73
N THR A 329 -6.80 1.28 8.98
CA THR A 329 -6.62 2.61 9.59
C THR A 329 -5.30 2.67 10.32
N ILE A 330 -4.59 3.80 10.23
CA ILE A 330 -3.44 4.11 11.07
C ILE A 330 -3.56 5.53 11.63
N GLU A 331 -3.40 5.65 12.96
CA GLU A 331 -3.46 6.89 13.72
C GLU A 331 -2.17 7.07 14.52
N VAL A 332 -1.56 8.26 14.40
CA VAL A 332 -0.35 8.65 15.13
C VAL A 332 -0.64 9.91 15.92
N ASN A 333 -0.51 9.82 17.26
CA ASN A 333 -0.72 10.94 18.19
C ASN A 333 0.62 11.33 18.82
N GLY A 334 0.98 12.58 18.66
CA GLY A 334 2.14 13.17 19.32
C GLY A 334 1.75 14.22 20.35
N ASP A 335 2.74 15.01 20.79
CA ASP A 335 2.50 16.11 21.73
C ASP A 335 2.15 17.44 21.05
N ARG A 336 2.22 17.50 19.71
CA ARG A 336 1.92 18.67 18.90
C ARG A 336 0.77 18.47 17.91
N GLY A 337 0.43 17.23 17.60
CA GLY A 337 -0.62 16.96 16.64
C GLY A 337 -0.98 15.47 16.52
N THR A 338 -2.00 15.23 15.73
CA THR A 338 -2.52 13.89 15.38
C THR A 338 -2.68 13.77 13.88
N LEU A 339 -2.25 12.65 13.32
CA LEU A 339 -2.47 12.27 11.92
C LEU A 339 -3.23 10.96 11.87
N VAL A 340 -4.25 10.88 10.99
CA VAL A 340 -5.02 9.64 10.76
C VAL A 340 -5.14 9.40 9.27
N PHE A 341 -4.79 8.19 8.86
CA PHE A 341 -5.08 7.66 7.53
C PHE A 341 -6.14 6.57 7.63
N GLU A 342 -7.17 6.66 6.78
CA GLU A 342 -8.26 5.68 6.65
C GLU A 342 -8.30 5.18 5.21
N TYR A 343 -8.17 3.87 4.98
CA TYR A 343 -8.15 3.29 3.64
C TYR A 343 -9.44 3.55 2.85
N ALA A 344 -10.57 3.66 3.53
CA ALA A 344 -11.85 4.05 2.91
C ALA A 344 -11.78 5.44 2.24
N HIS A 345 -10.84 6.28 2.67
CA HIS A 345 -10.56 7.61 2.15
C HIS A 345 -9.13 7.70 1.59
N LEU A 346 -8.77 6.78 0.69
CA LEU A 346 -7.43 6.48 0.19
C LEU A 346 -6.58 7.70 -0.19
N ASN A 347 -7.21 8.78 -0.63
CA ASN A 347 -6.55 10.02 -1.08
C ASN A 347 -6.55 11.14 -0.04
N GLU A 348 -6.89 10.84 1.20
CA GLU A 348 -7.10 11.83 2.23
C GLU A 348 -6.35 11.50 3.52
N LEU A 349 -6.01 12.53 4.26
CA LEU A 349 -5.35 12.44 5.56
C LEU A 349 -6.08 13.39 6.52
N LEU A 350 -6.40 12.92 7.72
CA LEU A 350 -6.89 13.81 8.79
C LEU A 350 -5.69 14.32 9.59
N TYR A 351 -5.70 15.62 9.89
CA TYR A 351 -4.67 16.28 10.70
C TYR A 351 -5.28 17.22 11.73
N GLY A 352 -4.92 17.03 13.00
CA GLY A 352 -5.21 17.95 14.10
C GLY A 352 -3.93 18.55 14.63
N ASP A 353 -3.90 19.87 14.81
CA ASP A 353 -2.76 20.63 15.29
C ASP A 353 -3.07 21.21 16.68
N ALA A 354 -2.24 20.91 17.68
CA ALA A 354 -2.40 21.45 19.03
C ALA A 354 -2.20 22.98 19.11
N GLY A 355 -1.57 23.58 18.10
CA GLY A 355 -1.41 25.03 17.97
C GLY A 355 -2.59 25.75 17.34
N ASP A 356 -3.62 25.04 16.88
CA ASP A 356 -4.82 25.68 16.34
C ASP A 356 -5.56 26.51 17.42
N ARG A 357 -6.16 27.60 16.97
CA ARG A 357 -7.02 28.43 17.86
C ARG A 357 -8.22 27.61 18.33
N PRO A 358 -8.72 27.83 19.56
CA PRO A 358 -9.84 27.04 20.12
C PRO A 358 -11.08 26.96 19.22
N GLU A 359 -11.36 28.01 18.42
CA GLU A 359 -12.51 28.03 17.50
C GLU A 359 -12.33 27.08 16.29
N LEU A 360 -11.10 26.62 16.03
CA LEU A 360 -10.77 25.71 14.96
C LEU A 360 -10.46 24.28 15.48
N TYR A 361 -10.81 24.01 16.75
CA TYR A 361 -10.57 22.71 17.36
C TYR A 361 -11.28 21.59 16.58
N GLY A 362 -10.46 20.66 16.02
CA GLY A 362 -10.96 19.55 15.23
C GLY A 362 -9.91 19.05 14.25
N MET A 363 -10.26 17.97 13.56
CA MET A 363 -9.40 17.39 12.51
C MET A 363 -9.73 18.03 11.17
N ARG A 364 -8.72 18.57 10.51
CA ARG A 364 -8.85 19.02 9.11
C ARG A 364 -8.56 17.85 8.15
N ARG A 365 -9.32 17.79 7.07
CA ARG A 365 -9.15 16.79 6.01
C ARG A 365 -8.25 17.35 4.91
N ILE A 366 -7.12 16.70 4.66
CA ILE A 366 -6.13 17.08 3.64
C ILE A 366 -6.24 16.09 2.50
N ARG A 367 -6.52 16.58 1.28
CA ARG A 367 -6.44 15.75 0.05
C ARG A 367 -4.99 15.68 -0.40
N ALA A 368 -4.45 14.46 -0.52
CA ALA A 368 -3.07 14.22 -0.93
C ALA A 368 -2.90 14.32 -2.46
N GLU A 369 -3.38 15.42 -3.06
CA GLU A 369 -3.48 15.63 -4.51
C GLU A 369 -2.72 16.86 -5.00
N GLN A 370 -2.08 17.64 -4.10
CA GLN A 370 -1.30 18.82 -4.50
C GLN A 370 0.01 18.37 -5.17
N GLN A 371 0.47 19.09 -6.18
CA GLN A 371 1.72 18.76 -6.88
C GLN A 371 2.94 18.67 -5.95
N SER A 372 2.93 19.35 -4.82
CA SER A 372 3.96 19.27 -3.78
C SER A 372 3.84 18.02 -2.90
N HIS A 373 2.73 17.27 -2.98
CA HIS A 373 2.56 16.04 -2.23
C HIS A 373 3.28 14.85 -2.90
N PRO A 374 3.72 13.83 -2.13
CA PRO A 374 4.38 12.67 -2.70
C PRO A 374 3.56 12.03 -3.83
N TYR A 375 4.20 11.71 -4.94
CA TYR A 375 3.64 11.09 -6.14
C TYR A 375 2.58 11.92 -6.89
N ALA A 376 1.95 12.92 -6.28
CA ALA A 376 0.80 13.60 -6.87
C ALA A 376 1.12 14.29 -8.21
N ALA A 377 2.36 14.75 -8.40
CA ALA A 377 2.81 15.37 -9.66
C ALA A 377 2.86 14.37 -10.85
N ASP A 378 3.00 13.08 -10.58
CA ASP A 378 3.08 12.03 -11.59
C ASP A 378 1.69 11.55 -12.05
N TRP A 379 0.64 11.89 -11.30
CA TRP A 379 -0.71 11.38 -11.52
C TRP A 379 -1.62 12.42 -12.17
N TRP A 380 -2.86 12.45 -11.76
CA TRP A 380 -3.92 13.22 -12.39
C TRP A 380 -3.99 14.66 -11.84
N PRO A 381 -4.68 15.59 -12.52
CA PRO A 381 -4.99 16.90 -11.96
C PRO A 381 -5.71 16.79 -10.61
N ILE A 382 -5.59 17.84 -9.79
CA ILE A 382 -6.27 17.94 -8.49
C ILE A 382 -7.76 17.64 -8.64
N GLY A 383 -8.31 16.83 -7.75
CA GLY A 383 -9.70 16.39 -7.79
C GLY A 383 -9.89 15.01 -8.43
N GLN A 384 -8.84 14.46 -9.03
CA GLN A 384 -8.83 13.12 -9.63
C GLN A 384 -7.99 12.20 -8.75
N GLY A 385 -8.63 11.49 -7.83
CA GLY A 385 -7.92 10.58 -6.91
C GLY A 385 -7.28 9.38 -7.61
N VAL A 386 -6.43 8.68 -6.89
CA VAL A 386 -5.81 7.42 -7.32
C VAL A 386 -6.42 6.24 -6.57
N GLY A 387 -6.36 5.05 -7.15
CA GLY A 387 -6.85 3.81 -6.53
C GLY A 387 -5.71 2.92 -6.00
N TYR A 388 -6.06 1.75 -5.46
CA TYR A 388 -5.11 0.77 -4.90
C TYR A 388 -3.94 0.44 -5.84
N GLY A 389 -4.21 0.26 -7.14
CA GLY A 389 -3.18 -0.04 -8.13
C GLY A 389 -2.06 0.99 -8.22
N SER A 390 -2.30 2.25 -7.83
CA SER A 390 -1.27 3.29 -7.83
C SER A 390 -0.12 2.99 -6.87
N SER A 391 -0.38 2.26 -5.77
CA SER A 391 0.65 1.88 -4.81
C SER A 391 1.74 1.01 -5.45
N PHE A 392 1.37 0.08 -6.33
CA PHE A 392 2.33 -0.75 -7.08
C PHE A 392 3.08 0.05 -8.13
N VAL A 393 2.39 0.94 -8.85
CA VAL A 393 3.02 1.81 -9.84
C VAL A 393 4.07 2.70 -9.20
N ASN A 394 3.74 3.31 -8.05
CA ASN A 394 4.66 4.16 -7.31
C ASN A 394 5.82 3.35 -6.71
N TYR A 395 5.52 2.25 -6.02
CA TYR A 395 6.51 1.38 -5.39
C TYR A 395 7.53 0.83 -6.40
N LEU A 396 7.05 0.19 -7.46
CA LEU A 396 7.93 -0.37 -8.48
C LEU A 396 8.65 0.72 -9.28
N GLY A 397 8.00 1.85 -9.51
CA GLY A 397 8.61 3.02 -10.12
C GLY A 397 9.78 3.56 -9.30
N ASP A 398 9.65 3.67 -7.98
CA ASP A 398 10.73 4.10 -7.09
C ASP A 398 11.93 3.15 -7.11
N LEU A 399 11.69 1.84 -7.17
CA LEU A 399 12.75 0.85 -7.28
C LEU A 399 13.47 0.95 -8.63
N LEU A 400 12.73 1.09 -9.73
CA LEU A 400 13.28 1.24 -11.07
C LEU A 400 14.07 2.54 -11.25
N ASP A 401 13.65 3.64 -10.63
CA ASP A 401 14.38 4.92 -10.67
C ASP A 401 15.74 4.84 -9.97
N ARG A 402 15.88 3.93 -8.98
CA ARG A 402 17.13 3.69 -8.24
C ARG A 402 17.99 2.57 -8.84
N TRP A 403 17.47 1.84 -9.80
CA TRP A 403 18.20 0.78 -10.51
C TRP A 403 19.31 1.38 -11.38
N PRO A 404 20.53 0.78 -11.46
CA PRO A 404 21.03 -0.36 -10.67
C PRO A 404 21.79 0.07 -9.40
N ASP A 405 21.93 1.37 -9.12
CA ASP A 405 22.99 1.90 -8.22
C ASP A 405 22.49 2.25 -6.82
N GLY A 406 21.18 2.50 -6.65
CA GLY A 406 20.65 3.01 -5.39
C GLY A 406 20.19 1.93 -4.43
N PRO A 407 20.16 2.20 -3.12
CA PRO A 407 19.50 1.30 -2.19
C PRO A 407 18.00 1.28 -2.44
N TRP A 408 17.40 0.10 -2.31
CA TRP A 408 15.97 -0.06 -2.31
C TRP A 408 15.40 0.01 -0.88
N ASP A 409 14.21 0.58 -0.72
CA ASP A 409 13.52 0.75 0.55
C ASP A 409 12.01 0.52 0.33
N PRO A 410 11.36 -0.37 1.10
CA PRO A 410 11.93 -1.22 2.17
C PRO A 410 12.75 -2.42 1.64
N ASP A 411 13.88 -2.68 2.26
CA ASP A 411 14.77 -3.79 1.92
C ASP A 411 14.46 -5.08 2.70
N PHE A 412 15.24 -6.13 2.48
CA PHE A 412 15.08 -7.41 3.19
C PHE A 412 15.38 -7.29 4.69
N ALA A 413 16.26 -6.40 5.12
CA ALA A 413 16.52 -6.19 6.54
C ALA A 413 15.29 -5.65 7.26
N GLN A 414 14.56 -4.73 6.63
CA GLN A 414 13.29 -4.26 7.15
C GLN A 414 12.21 -5.36 7.11
N GLY A 415 12.19 -6.16 6.04
CA GLY A 415 11.31 -7.34 5.97
C GLY A 415 11.55 -8.33 7.10
N ALA A 416 12.82 -8.61 7.42
CA ALA A 416 13.20 -9.48 8.54
C ALA A 416 12.83 -8.87 9.90
N ALA A 417 13.02 -7.54 10.07
CA ALA A 417 12.61 -6.86 11.31
C ALA A 417 11.09 -6.93 11.52
N VAL A 418 10.29 -6.78 10.47
CA VAL A 418 8.84 -6.97 10.52
C VAL A 418 8.49 -8.42 10.89
N GLN A 419 9.18 -9.41 10.30
CA GLN A 419 8.96 -10.81 10.62
C GLN A 419 9.32 -11.14 12.07
N ALA A 420 10.38 -10.55 12.62
CA ALA A 420 10.73 -10.72 14.02
C ALA A 420 9.59 -10.26 14.97
N VAL A 421 8.93 -9.15 14.63
CA VAL A 421 7.76 -8.67 15.41
C VAL A 421 6.55 -9.60 15.21
N CYS A 422 6.32 -10.13 14.00
CA CYS A 422 5.27 -11.14 13.77
C CYS A 422 5.48 -12.37 14.67
N ASP A 423 6.70 -12.93 14.66
CA ASP A 423 7.05 -14.10 15.48
C ASP A 423 6.95 -13.78 16.98
N ALA A 424 7.33 -12.56 17.41
CA ALA A 424 7.19 -12.12 18.79
C ALA A 424 5.71 -12.03 19.23
N ILE A 425 4.81 -11.55 18.38
CA ILE A 425 3.37 -11.49 18.65
C ILE A 425 2.80 -12.92 18.78
N GLU A 426 3.15 -13.83 17.86
CA GLU A 426 2.73 -15.22 17.91
C GLU A 426 3.21 -15.92 19.20
N ARG A 427 4.48 -15.71 19.54
CA ARG A 427 5.06 -16.25 20.77
C ARG A 427 4.40 -15.67 22.03
N SER A 428 4.17 -14.36 22.05
CA SER A 428 3.48 -13.69 23.16
C SER A 428 2.07 -14.23 23.37
N ALA A 429 1.32 -14.45 22.28
CA ALA A 429 -0.01 -15.04 22.34
C ALA A 429 0.01 -16.47 22.91
N ALA A 430 0.99 -17.29 22.49
CA ALA A 430 1.15 -18.67 22.96
C ALA A 430 1.58 -18.75 24.45
N GLU A 431 2.49 -17.87 24.87
CA GLU A 431 3.08 -17.86 26.23
C GLU A 431 2.32 -16.95 27.21
N SER A 432 1.32 -16.17 26.76
CA SER A 432 0.53 -15.23 27.57
C SER A 432 1.40 -14.23 28.38
N ARG A 433 2.48 -13.72 27.75
CA ARG A 433 3.40 -12.75 28.38
C ARG A 433 3.86 -11.67 27.42
N TRP A 434 4.46 -10.61 27.94
CA TRP A 434 5.26 -9.70 27.12
C TRP A 434 6.49 -10.43 26.56
N VAL A 435 6.80 -10.21 25.29
CA VAL A 435 7.98 -10.74 24.60
C VAL A 435 8.82 -9.57 24.10
N ASP A 436 10.08 -9.54 24.45
CA ASP A 436 11.08 -8.64 23.85
C ASP A 436 11.42 -9.16 22.45
N VAL A 437 11.34 -8.30 21.44
CA VAL A 437 11.62 -8.68 20.04
C VAL A 437 13.05 -9.24 19.88
N ARG A 438 13.99 -8.82 20.72
CA ARG A 438 15.35 -9.37 20.74
C ARG A 438 15.41 -10.86 21.10
N GLU A 439 14.40 -11.40 21.82
CA GLU A 439 14.31 -12.85 22.08
C GLU A 439 14.09 -13.69 20.82
N ILE A 440 13.62 -13.05 19.74
CA ILE A 440 13.41 -13.68 18.42
C ILE A 440 14.67 -13.55 17.55
N VAL A 441 15.36 -12.43 17.68
CA VAL A 441 16.53 -12.11 16.84
C VAL A 441 17.78 -12.87 17.31
N GLY A 442 17.92 -13.09 18.62
CA GLY A 442 19.04 -13.82 19.26
C GLY A 442 20.09 -12.92 19.84
#